data_796c5f18e0ec325f26496f49f02bd969
#
_entry.id   796c5f18e0ec325f26496f49f02bd969
#
_cell.length_a   1.000
_cell.length_b   1.000
_cell.length_c   1.000
_cell.angle_alpha   90.00
_cell.angle_beta   90.00
_cell.angle_gamma   90.00
#
_symmetry.space_group_name_H-M   'P 1'
#
loop_
_entity.id
_entity.type
_entity.pdbx_description
1 polymer ?
#
loop_
_entity_poly.entity_id
_entity_poly.type
_entity_poly.pdbx_seq_one_letter_code
_entity_poly.pdbx_strand_id
1 'polypeptide(L)'
;MSLIQQAFTKVLLDSTTLIHHQWTIGDLPESYLQWIQNEGAGYFLHSKINTIEPTRFGLDYTLLNGIAGLEQGNWMSVLDNCFSPENTGLPNYFIPFFKDESVFYCFDYLEKGKEPSIRLIDIEMDQWLTIASSFEDLINSLQSHIEIVDFDHRHWMTEHTRTQQLGLFHPENFQSLLEIEEEEDFNSYIYWLARGLEQNTPISTIAQEALDFLLEYRKQELENSPAYKLMQQD
;
A
#
# COMPACT_ATOMS: atom_id res chain seq x y z
N MET A 1 6.13 4.84 -14.63
CA MET A 1 6.11 3.70 -13.70
C MET A 1 4.85 3.88 -12.88
N SER A 2 3.91 2.90 -12.85
CA SER A 2 2.67 3.06 -12.07
C SER A 2 3.01 3.12 -10.57
N LEU A 3 2.38 4.01 -9.83
CA LEU A 3 2.50 4.09 -8.37
C LEU A 3 1.54 3.12 -7.67
N ILE A 4 0.66 2.47 -8.44
CA ILE A 4 -0.34 1.52 -7.92
C ILE A 4 0.13 0.08 -8.17
N GLN A 5 0.16 -0.70 -7.10
CA GLN A 5 0.52 -2.11 -7.14
C GLN A 5 -0.61 -2.97 -7.73
N GLN A 6 -1.84 -2.68 -7.33
CA GLN A 6 -3.04 -3.39 -7.79
C GLN A 6 -4.12 -2.37 -8.11
N ALA A 7 -4.34 -2.12 -9.39
CA ALA A 7 -5.35 -1.19 -9.85
C ALA A 7 -6.74 -1.85 -9.91
N PHE A 8 -7.73 -1.14 -9.37
CA PHE A 8 -9.14 -1.44 -9.61
C PHE A 8 -9.64 -0.67 -10.83
N THR A 9 -10.92 -0.84 -11.15
CA THR A 9 -11.50 -0.35 -12.41
C THR A 9 -11.35 1.16 -12.59
N LYS A 10 -11.00 1.57 -13.82
CA LYS A 10 -10.92 2.98 -14.26
C LYS A 10 -12.29 3.44 -14.74
N VAL A 11 -13.21 3.73 -13.85
CA VAL A 11 -14.56 4.19 -14.21
C VAL A 11 -14.67 5.69 -14.04
N LEU A 12 -15.05 6.37 -15.11
CA LEU A 12 -15.52 7.75 -15.04
C LEU A 12 -17.05 7.72 -14.94
N LEU A 13 -17.56 8.22 -13.85
CA LEU A 13 -18.99 8.47 -13.69
C LEU A 13 -19.33 9.89 -14.13
N ASP A 14 -20.63 10.13 -14.35
CA ASP A 14 -21.14 11.45 -14.65
C ASP A 14 -20.77 12.42 -13.50
N SER A 15 -20.26 13.62 -13.86
CA SER A 15 -19.90 14.67 -12.91
C SER A 15 -21.04 15.11 -11.99
N THR A 16 -22.30 14.83 -12.38
CA THR A 16 -23.51 15.12 -11.60
C THR A 16 -23.84 14.01 -10.60
N THR A 17 -23.12 12.88 -10.62
CA THR A 17 -23.35 11.78 -9.67
C THR A 17 -23.07 12.26 -8.25
N LEU A 18 -24.07 12.11 -7.37
CA LEU A 18 -23.96 12.49 -5.97
C LEU A 18 -23.01 11.55 -5.23
N ILE A 19 -22.06 12.12 -4.50
CA ILE A 19 -21.16 11.36 -3.60
C ILE A 19 -21.87 11.25 -2.25
N HIS A 20 -21.96 12.38 -1.52
CA HIS A 20 -22.62 12.48 -0.23
C HIS A 20 -23.27 13.86 -0.11
N HIS A 21 -24.50 13.94 0.44
CA HIS A 21 -25.22 15.17 0.68
C HIS A 21 -25.23 16.12 -0.54
N GLN A 22 -24.44 17.19 -0.49
CA GLN A 22 -24.37 18.23 -1.50
C GLN A 22 -23.22 18.07 -2.50
N TRP A 23 -22.33 17.10 -2.27
CA TRP A 23 -21.13 16.91 -3.08
C TRP A 23 -21.41 15.96 -4.24
N THR A 24 -20.92 16.32 -5.41
CA THR A 24 -20.96 15.51 -6.62
C THR A 24 -19.54 15.15 -7.07
N ILE A 25 -19.42 14.21 -8.00
CA ILE A 25 -18.13 13.87 -8.61
C ILE A 25 -17.46 15.11 -9.26
N GLY A 26 -18.26 16.04 -9.80
CA GLY A 26 -17.75 17.28 -10.38
C GLY A 26 -17.12 18.25 -9.37
N ASP A 27 -17.35 18.05 -8.09
CA ASP A 27 -16.74 18.87 -7.02
C ASP A 27 -15.39 18.32 -6.56
N LEU A 28 -15.01 17.09 -6.97
CA LEU A 28 -13.71 16.49 -6.65
C LEU A 28 -12.56 17.20 -7.39
N PRO A 29 -11.33 17.22 -6.83
CA PRO A 29 -10.18 17.82 -7.49
C PRO A 29 -9.94 17.24 -8.88
N GLU A 30 -9.67 18.08 -9.85
CA GLU A 30 -9.41 17.64 -11.24
C GLU A 30 -8.19 16.70 -11.28
N SER A 31 -7.16 16.97 -10.51
CA SER A 31 -5.98 16.12 -10.38
C SER A 31 -6.32 14.70 -9.89
N TYR A 32 -7.26 14.58 -8.93
CA TYR A 32 -7.75 13.28 -8.48
C TYR A 32 -8.56 12.56 -9.57
N LEU A 33 -9.46 13.25 -10.26
CA LEU A 33 -10.24 12.67 -11.36
C LEU A 33 -9.35 12.18 -12.51
N GLN A 34 -8.34 12.95 -12.86
CA GLN A 34 -7.34 12.56 -13.86
C GLN A 34 -6.52 11.35 -13.38
N TRP A 35 -6.15 11.30 -12.10
CA TRP A 35 -5.48 10.15 -11.52
C TRP A 35 -6.32 8.87 -11.65
N ILE A 36 -7.58 8.91 -11.21
CA ILE A 36 -8.48 7.74 -11.30
C ILE A 36 -8.65 7.30 -12.75
N GLN A 37 -8.71 8.23 -13.69
CA GLN A 37 -8.81 7.92 -15.12
C GLN A 37 -7.55 7.22 -15.66
N ASN A 38 -6.39 7.64 -15.25
CA ASN A 38 -5.11 7.18 -15.80
C ASN A 38 -4.58 5.94 -15.08
N GLU A 39 -4.55 5.97 -13.74
CA GLU A 39 -3.95 4.94 -12.90
C GLU A 39 -5.02 4.00 -12.28
N GLY A 40 -6.23 4.50 -12.04
CA GLY A 40 -7.29 3.78 -11.33
C GLY A 40 -7.23 4.00 -9.82
N ALA A 41 -8.13 3.30 -9.09
CA ALA A 41 -8.09 3.14 -7.65
C ALA A 41 -7.22 1.94 -7.29
N GLY A 42 -6.76 1.85 -6.04
CA GLY A 42 -6.02 0.67 -5.60
C GLY A 42 -5.03 0.96 -4.48
N TYR A 43 -4.11 0.02 -4.27
CA TYR A 43 -3.08 0.12 -3.24
C TYR A 43 -1.80 0.72 -3.80
N PHE A 44 -1.17 1.60 -3.03
CA PHE A 44 0.08 2.25 -3.42
C PHE A 44 1.30 1.35 -3.21
N LEU A 45 2.31 1.50 -4.09
CA LEU A 45 3.65 0.95 -3.91
C LEU A 45 4.49 1.77 -2.92
N HIS A 46 4.25 3.09 -2.89
CA HIS A 46 4.90 4.03 -2.00
C HIS A 46 3.81 4.70 -1.18
N SER A 47 3.80 4.49 0.12
CA SER A 47 2.69 4.88 0.99
C SER A 47 3.07 5.89 2.07
N LYS A 48 4.36 6.14 2.31
CA LYS A 48 4.83 7.01 3.38
C LYS A 48 4.65 8.48 3.02
N ILE A 49 4.04 9.23 3.93
CA ILE A 49 3.87 10.68 3.87
C ILE A 49 4.38 11.27 5.19
N ASN A 50 5.32 12.21 5.14
CA ASN A 50 5.78 12.89 6.33
C ASN A 50 4.68 13.79 6.90
N THR A 51 4.55 13.82 8.23
CA THR A 51 3.61 14.68 8.96
C THR A 51 4.37 15.80 9.69
N ILE A 52 3.68 16.93 9.93
CA ILE A 52 4.26 18.07 10.65
C ILE A 52 4.23 17.88 12.16
N GLU A 53 3.39 16.98 12.65
CA GLU A 53 3.25 16.58 14.04
C GLU A 53 3.25 15.06 14.15
N PRO A 54 3.73 14.48 15.26
CA PRO A 54 3.71 13.04 15.43
C PRO A 54 2.28 12.47 15.37
N THR A 55 2.11 11.35 14.70
CA THR A 55 0.88 10.57 14.70
C THR A 55 0.65 9.89 16.05
N ARG A 56 -0.50 9.22 16.25
CA ARG A 56 -0.81 8.48 17.48
C ARG A 56 0.25 7.44 17.89
N PHE A 57 1.04 6.99 16.93
CA PHE A 57 2.15 6.05 17.19
C PHE A 57 3.47 6.74 17.50
N GLY A 58 3.50 8.07 17.64
CA GLY A 58 4.72 8.85 17.87
C GLY A 58 5.62 8.97 16.64
N LEU A 59 5.10 8.63 15.45
CA LEU A 59 5.84 8.68 14.18
C LEU A 59 5.67 10.05 13.53
N ASP A 60 6.69 10.55 12.86
CA ASP A 60 6.70 11.78 12.06
C ASP A 60 6.21 11.56 10.62
N TYR A 61 5.50 10.45 10.40
CA TYR A 61 4.89 10.09 9.13
C TYR A 61 3.61 9.29 9.33
N THR A 62 2.83 9.19 8.25
CA THR A 62 1.68 8.29 8.12
C THR A 62 1.80 7.43 6.87
N LEU A 63 1.02 6.35 6.78
CA LEU A 63 1.00 5.45 5.63
C LEU A 63 -0.35 5.55 4.92
N LEU A 64 -0.37 6.19 3.75
CA LEU A 64 -1.51 6.15 2.85
C LEU A 64 -1.36 4.94 1.95
N ASN A 65 -1.97 3.82 2.34
CA ASN A 65 -1.80 2.55 1.64
C ASN A 65 -2.61 2.44 0.35
N GLY A 66 -3.55 3.34 0.10
CA GLY A 66 -4.37 3.25 -1.11
C GLY A 66 -5.21 4.48 -1.38
N ILE A 67 -5.99 4.40 -2.44
CA ILE A 67 -6.90 5.44 -2.92
C ILE A 67 -8.21 4.81 -3.41
N ALA A 68 -9.33 5.34 -2.95
CA ALA A 68 -10.65 4.93 -3.41
C ALA A 68 -10.94 5.46 -4.81
N GLY A 69 -11.73 4.70 -5.55
CA GLY A 69 -12.19 5.06 -6.89
C GLY A 69 -13.59 5.67 -6.90
N LEU A 70 -14.21 5.58 -8.08
CA LEU A 70 -15.54 6.13 -8.36
C LEU A 70 -16.53 5.03 -8.79
N GLU A 71 -16.22 3.77 -8.53
CA GLU A 71 -17.06 2.65 -8.95
C GLU A 71 -18.20 2.43 -7.97
N GLN A 72 -19.44 2.45 -8.48
CA GLN A 72 -20.61 2.21 -7.65
C GLN A 72 -20.66 0.74 -7.16
N GLY A 73 -20.91 0.55 -5.87
CA GLY A 73 -21.00 -0.79 -5.27
C GLY A 73 -19.65 -1.44 -4.95
N ASN A 74 -18.55 -0.71 -5.12
CA ASN A 74 -17.23 -1.14 -4.71
C ASN A 74 -16.92 -0.56 -3.32
N TRP A 75 -16.45 -1.38 -2.39
CA TRP A 75 -16.06 -0.95 -1.03
C TRP A 75 -14.91 0.06 -1.01
N MET A 76 -14.06 0.05 -2.05
CA MET A 76 -12.98 1.02 -2.25
C MET A 76 -13.42 2.11 -3.24
N SER A 77 -14.51 2.77 -2.91
CA SER A 77 -15.08 3.86 -3.69
C SER A 77 -15.56 4.99 -2.78
N VAL A 78 -15.31 6.23 -3.17
CA VAL A 78 -15.83 7.40 -2.45
C VAL A 78 -17.38 7.44 -2.41
N LEU A 79 -18.04 6.63 -3.23
CA LEU A 79 -19.50 6.48 -3.25
C LEU A 79 -20.00 5.44 -2.23
N ASP A 80 -19.12 4.71 -1.57
CA ASP A 80 -19.49 3.73 -0.57
C ASP A 80 -19.98 4.42 0.71
N ASN A 81 -21.02 3.85 1.32
CA ASN A 81 -21.59 4.39 2.54
C ASN A 81 -20.61 4.46 3.71
N CYS A 82 -19.53 3.67 3.70
CA CYS A 82 -18.52 3.73 4.75
C CYS A 82 -17.78 5.09 4.80
N PHE A 83 -17.85 5.87 3.73
CA PHE A 83 -17.30 7.23 3.64
C PHE A 83 -18.33 8.32 3.91
N SER A 84 -19.60 7.99 4.09
CA SER A 84 -20.64 9.00 4.33
C SER A 84 -20.48 9.66 5.70
N PRO A 85 -20.84 10.94 5.86
CA PRO A 85 -20.78 11.65 7.13
C PRO A 85 -21.55 10.98 8.26
N GLU A 86 -22.66 10.29 7.95
CA GLU A 86 -23.46 9.53 8.93
C GLU A 86 -22.67 8.36 9.53
N ASN A 87 -21.83 7.72 8.73
CA ASN A 87 -21.03 6.56 9.15
C ASN A 87 -19.66 6.95 9.69
N THR A 88 -19.08 8.04 9.20
CA THR A 88 -17.75 8.52 9.63
C THR A 88 -17.84 9.46 10.83
N GLY A 89 -18.96 10.17 11.03
CA GLY A 89 -19.08 11.25 11.99
C GLY A 89 -18.33 12.54 11.60
N LEU A 90 -17.75 12.58 10.42
CA LEU A 90 -16.98 13.74 9.94
C LEU A 90 -17.92 14.87 9.50
N PRO A 91 -17.49 16.14 9.66
CA PRO A 91 -18.19 17.28 9.09
C PRO A 91 -18.37 17.18 7.57
N ASN A 92 -19.48 17.69 7.05
CA ASN A 92 -19.88 17.57 5.63
C ASN A 92 -18.95 18.24 4.63
N TYR A 93 -17.97 19.04 5.06
CA TYR A 93 -16.97 19.65 4.20
C TYR A 93 -15.73 18.78 4.01
N PHE A 94 -15.68 17.58 4.60
CA PHE A 94 -14.70 16.55 4.30
C PHE A 94 -15.27 15.50 3.37
N ILE A 95 -14.52 15.16 2.33
CA ILE A 95 -14.82 14.03 1.45
C ILE A 95 -13.68 13.03 1.61
N PRO A 96 -13.90 11.91 2.35
CA PRO A 96 -12.88 10.88 2.49
C PRO A 96 -12.64 10.19 1.14
N PHE A 97 -11.37 9.93 0.83
CA PHE A 97 -10.96 9.16 -0.35
C PHE A 97 -10.11 7.93 -0.01
N PHE A 98 -9.79 7.76 1.26
CA PHE A 98 -9.22 6.53 1.80
C PHE A 98 -9.47 6.47 3.30
N LYS A 99 -9.55 5.24 3.84
CA LYS A 99 -9.62 5.02 5.28
C LYS A 99 -8.84 3.77 5.66
N ASP A 100 -8.27 3.83 6.85
CA ASP A 100 -7.64 2.70 7.52
C ASP A 100 -8.11 2.71 8.98
N GLU A 101 -8.97 1.75 9.34
CA GLU A 101 -9.66 1.70 10.64
C GLU A 101 -10.36 3.02 11.00
N SER A 102 -9.83 3.75 12.00
CA SER A 102 -10.33 5.04 12.48
C SER A 102 -9.66 6.25 11.86
N VAL A 103 -8.70 6.04 10.96
CA VAL A 103 -7.95 7.09 10.27
C VAL A 103 -8.53 7.32 8.88
N PHE A 104 -8.84 8.58 8.58
CA PHE A 104 -9.39 9.00 7.28
C PHE A 104 -8.45 9.94 6.57
N TYR A 105 -8.34 9.78 5.26
CA TYR A 105 -7.67 10.71 4.36
C TYR A 105 -8.73 11.42 3.53
N CYS A 106 -8.83 12.74 3.70
CA CYS A 106 -9.97 13.52 3.20
C CYS A 106 -9.53 14.72 2.37
N PHE A 107 -10.33 15.05 1.38
CA PHE A 107 -10.36 16.38 0.79
C PHE A 107 -11.03 17.33 1.78
N ASP A 108 -10.38 18.46 2.09
CA ASP A 108 -10.88 19.49 3.01
C ASP A 108 -11.43 20.69 2.24
N TYR A 109 -12.75 20.83 2.21
CA TYR A 109 -13.47 21.93 1.57
C TYR A 109 -13.92 23.04 2.53
N LEU A 110 -13.28 23.13 3.70
CA LEU A 110 -13.62 24.18 4.68
C LEU A 110 -13.50 25.58 4.05
N GLU A 111 -12.48 25.82 3.22
CA GLU A 111 -12.31 27.03 2.43
C GLU A 111 -12.94 26.90 1.04
N LYS A 112 -14.20 27.34 0.93
CA LYS A 112 -14.93 27.29 -0.34
C LYS A 112 -14.23 28.05 -1.46
N GLY A 113 -14.21 27.48 -2.66
CA GLY A 113 -13.67 28.12 -3.87
C GLY A 113 -12.17 28.04 -4.05
N LYS A 114 -11.48 27.29 -3.19
CA LYS A 114 -10.07 26.89 -3.35
C LYS A 114 -9.97 25.40 -3.62
N GLU A 115 -8.86 24.98 -4.21
CA GLU A 115 -8.49 23.58 -4.28
C GLU A 115 -8.39 23.02 -2.86
N PRO A 116 -9.03 21.86 -2.55
CA PRO A 116 -9.04 21.31 -1.20
C PRO A 116 -7.64 20.84 -0.80
N SER A 117 -7.24 21.15 0.42
CA SER A 117 -6.08 20.54 1.05
C SER A 117 -6.41 19.10 1.46
N ILE A 118 -5.37 18.33 1.76
CA ILE A 118 -5.53 16.94 2.21
C ILE A 118 -5.35 16.88 3.72
N ARG A 119 -6.35 16.28 4.37
CA ARG A 119 -6.35 16.02 5.81
C ARG A 119 -6.21 14.56 6.12
N LEU A 120 -5.36 14.26 7.09
CA LEU A 120 -5.41 13.04 7.88
C LEU A 120 -6.25 13.33 9.13
N ILE A 121 -7.25 12.50 9.37
CA ILE A 121 -8.16 12.63 10.53
C ILE A 121 -8.17 11.29 11.26
N ASP A 122 -7.61 11.26 12.46
CA ASP A 122 -7.72 10.14 13.39
C ASP A 122 -8.84 10.44 14.40
N ILE A 123 -9.96 9.77 14.25
CA ILE A 123 -11.16 10.02 15.08
C ILE A 123 -10.94 9.59 16.52
N GLU A 124 -10.22 8.50 16.76
CA GLU A 124 -9.98 7.98 18.11
C GLU A 124 -9.10 8.88 18.93
N MET A 125 -8.12 9.55 18.28
CA MET A 125 -7.19 10.47 18.93
C MET A 125 -7.60 11.93 18.83
N ASP A 126 -8.71 12.22 18.16
CA ASP A 126 -9.13 13.59 17.82
C ASP A 126 -7.99 14.42 17.19
N GLN A 127 -7.22 13.76 16.30
CA GLN A 127 -6.06 14.35 15.62
C GLN A 127 -6.40 14.72 14.18
N TRP A 128 -6.13 15.95 13.79
CA TRP A 128 -6.52 16.55 12.51
C TRP A 128 -5.31 17.21 11.85
N LEU A 129 -4.58 16.51 11.00
CA LEU A 129 -3.34 16.98 10.39
C LEU A 129 -3.54 17.36 8.92
N THR A 130 -3.02 18.51 8.50
CA THR A 130 -2.86 18.79 7.05
C THR A 130 -1.60 18.08 6.57
N ILE A 131 -1.73 17.18 5.61
CA ILE A 131 -0.61 16.37 5.09
C ILE A 131 -0.17 16.80 3.70
N ALA A 132 -1.02 17.51 2.95
CA ALA A 132 -0.67 18.11 1.67
C ALA A 132 -1.56 19.32 1.36
N SER A 133 -1.08 20.22 0.52
CA SER A 133 -1.83 21.43 0.11
C SER A 133 -2.80 21.15 -1.04
N SER A 134 -2.59 20.04 -1.78
CA SER A 134 -3.43 19.58 -2.88
C SER A 134 -3.28 18.07 -3.05
N PHE A 135 -4.11 17.46 -3.90
CA PHE A 135 -3.97 16.06 -4.25
C PHE A 135 -2.69 15.80 -5.07
N GLU A 136 -2.32 16.71 -5.95
CA GLU A 136 -1.08 16.61 -6.72
C GLU A 136 0.15 16.63 -5.79
N ASP A 137 0.18 17.54 -4.80
CA ASP A 137 1.26 17.59 -3.80
C ASP A 137 1.31 16.30 -2.97
N LEU A 138 0.16 15.73 -2.61
CA LEU A 138 0.08 14.45 -1.90
C LEU A 138 0.77 13.35 -2.70
N ILE A 139 0.39 13.16 -3.96
CA ILE A 139 0.96 12.10 -4.81
C ILE A 139 2.47 12.29 -5.03
N ASN A 140 2.91 13.54 -5.21
CA ASN A 140 4.33 13.86 -5.38
C ASN A 140 5.15 13.68 -4.09
N SER A 141 4.51 13.69 -2.92
CA SER A 141 5.15 13.51 -1.62
C SER A 141 5.27 12.05 -1.18
N LEU A 142 4.61 11.10 -1.88
CA LEU A 142 4.65 9.68 -1.55
C LEU A 142 6.07 9.12 -1.63
N GLN A 143 6.52 8.53 -0.54
CA GLN A 143 7.84 7.92 -0.41
C GLN A 143 7.73 6.41 -0.24
N SER A 144 8.78 5.71 -0.62
CA SER A 144 8.90 4.28 -0.29
C SER A 144 8.85 4.11 1.23
N HIS A 145 8.03 3.18 1.67
CA HIS A 145 8.03 2.72 3.05
C HIS A 145 8.27 1.22 3.02
N ILE A 146 9.33 0.82 3.69
CA ILE A 146 9.65 -0.58 3.88
C ILE A 146 9.15 -0.93 5.28
N GLU A 147 8.08 -1.68 5.33
CA GLU A 147 7.61 -2.25 6.58
C GLU A 147 8.50 -3.45 6.89
N ILE A 148 9.24 -3.39 7.99
CA ILE A 148 9.91 -4.55 8.54
C ILE A 148 8.81 -5.41 9.14
N VAL A 149 8.40 -6.43 8.40
CA VAL A 149 7.33 -7.32 8.84
C VAL A 149 7.82 -8.14 10.02
N ASP A 150 7.03 -8.16 11.10
CA ASP A 150 7.26 -9.06 12.22
C ASP A 150 6.92 -10.50 11.79
N PHE A 151 7.95 -11.31 11.61
CA PHE A 151 7.82 -12.68 11.15
C PHE A 151 7.32 -13.67 12.22
N ASP A 152 7.20 -13.29 13.47
CA ASP A 152 6.67 -14.16 14.53
C ASP A 152 5.23 -14.61 14.26
N HIS A 153 4.51 -13.88 13.39
CA HIS A 153 3.13 -14.20 13.00
C HIS A 153 3.02 -14.96 11.66
N ARG A 154 4.10 -15.43 11.07
CA ARG A 154 4.12 -16.04 9.72
C ARG A 154 3.18 -17.26 9.56
N HIS A 155 2.94 -18.04 10.61
CA HIS A 155 2.03 -19.20 10.58
C HIS A 155 0.55 -18.81 10.37
N TRP A 156 0.20 -17.52 10.53
CA TRP A 156 -1.13 -16.97 10.26
C TRP A 156 -1.28 -16.47 8.84
N MET A 157 -0.18 -16.35 8.09
CA MET A 157 -0.19 -15.79 6.76
C MET A 157 -0.40 -16.88 5.72
N THR A 158 -1.32 -16.65 4.77
CA THR A 158 -1.40 -17.45 3.56
C THR A 158 -0.20 -17.14 2.66
N GLU A 159 0.16 -18.04 1.74
CA GLU A 159 1.23 -17.83 0.76
C GLU A 159 1.04 -16.52 -0.02
N HIS A 160 -0.19 -16.22 -0.42
CA HIS A 160 -0.52 -14.97 -1.13
C HIS A 160 -0.26 -13.73 -0.26
N THR A 161 -0.66 -13.76 1.01
CA THR A 161 -0.41 -12.66 1.96
C THR A 161 1.08 -12.52 2.22
N ARG A 162 1.82 -13.61 2.36
CA ARG A 162 3.29 -13.58 2.45
C ARG A 162 3.91 -12.93 1.23
N THR A 163 3.53 -13.34 0.02
CA THR A 163 4.05 -12.78 -1.22
C THR A 163 3.77 -11.28 -1.32
N GLN A 164 2.60 -10.82 -0.86
CA GLN A 164 2.24 -9.40 -0.88
C GLN A 164 2.92 -8.59 0.23
N GLN A 165 2.92 -9.07 1.46
CA GLN A 165 3.41 -8.33 2.63
C GLN A 165 4.91 -8.49 2.85
N LEU A 166 5.47 -9.69 2.62
CA LEU A 166 6.92 -9.93 2.75
C LEU A 166 7.68 -9.52 1.50
N GLY A 167 6.93 -8.96 0.54
CA GLY A 167 7.47 -8.14 -0.50
C GLY A 167 8.55 -8.76 -1.35
N LEU A 168 8.16 -9.72 -2.19
CA LEU A 168 8.89 -9.88 -3.45
C LEU A 168 8.97 -8.55 -4.22
N PHE A 169 8.36 -7.48 -3.70
CA PHE A 169 8.38 -6.12 -4.25
C PHE A 169 9.37 -5.19 -3.54
N HIS A 170 9.88 -5.54 -2.34
CA HIS A 170 10.81 -4.74 -1.56
C HIS A 170 12.07 -5.54 -1.22
N PRO A 171 13.23 -5.18 -1.80
CA PRO A 171 14.47 -5.93 -1.64
C PRO A 171 14.87 -6.16 -0.19
N GLU A 172 14.69 -5.17 0.68
CA GLU A 172 15.06 -5.25 2.10
C GLU A 172 14.16 -6.21 2.87
N ASN A 173 12.85 -6.24 2.57
CA ASN A 173 11.94 -7.22 3.16
C ASN A 173 12.26 -8.63 2.68
N PHE A 174 12.63 -8.79 1.42
CA PHE A 174 13.03 -10.08 0.87
C PHE A 174 14.32 -10.59 1.52
N GLN A 175 15.29 -9.71 1.74
CA GLN A 175 16.51 -10.07 2.45
C GLN A 175 16.22 -10.50 3.89
N SER A 176 15.40 -9.75 4.63
CA SER A 176 15.00 -10.10 6.00
C SER A 176 14.22 -11.42 6.05
N LEU A 177 13.35 -11.69 5.05
CA LEU A 177 12.68 -12.98 4.92
C LEU A 177 13.69 -14.13 4.78
N LEU A 178 14.69 -13.97 3.90
CA LEU A 178 15.69 -15.00 3.68
C LEU A 178 16.50 -15.28 4.95
N GLU A 179 16.91 -14.24 5.69
CA GLU A 179 17.66 -14.37 6.94
C GLU A 179 16.88 -15.20 8.00
N ILE A 180 15.58 -14.96 8.11
CA ILE A 180 14.73 -15.69 9.08
C ILE A 180 14.49 -17.13 8.64
N GLU A 181 14.12 -17.34 7.37
CA GLU A 181 13.83 -18.68 6.86
C GLU A 181 15.10 -19.55 6.87
N GLU A 182 16.30 -18.96 6.66
CA GLU A 182 17.56 -19.68 6.78
C GLU A 182 17.78 -20.31 8.16
N GLU A 183 17.39 -19.61 9.22
CA GLU A 183 17.53 -20.09 10.61
C GLU A 183 16.47 -21.13 10.98
N GLU A 184 15.26 -21.02 10.41
CA GLU A 184 14.11 -21.81 10.89
C GLU A 184 13.76 -22.98 9.99
N ASP A 185 13.74 -22.80 8.66
CA ASP A 185 13.39 -23.86 7.69
C ASP A 185 14.17 -23.71 6.39
N PHE A 186 15.23 -24.46 6.23
CA PHE A 186 16.08 -24.43 5.05
C PHE A 186 15.34 -24.75 3.75
N ASN A 187 14.28 -25.59 3.76
CA ASN A 187 13.50 -25.85 2.55
C ASN A 187 12.62 -24.65 2.20
N SER A 188 12.06 -23.97 3.18
CA SER A 188 11.35 -22.70 2.97
C SER A 188 12.28 -21.62 2.44
N TYR A 189 13.50 -21.53 2.98
CA TYR A 189 14.53 -20.64 2.47
C TYR A 189 14.82 -20.87 0.98
N ILE A 190 15.04 -22.12 0.56
CA ILE A 190 15.27 -22.48 -0.84
C ILE A 190 14.05 -22.16 -1.73
N TYR A 191 12.84 -22.41 -1.23
CA TYR A 191 11.61 -22.03 -1.93
C TYR A 191 11.57 -20.53 -2.22
N TRP A 192 11.88 -19.69 -1.22
CA TRP A 192 11.88 -18.23 -1.39
C TRP A 192 13.01 -17.75 -2.28
N LEU A 193 14.18 -18.41 -2.28
CA LEU A 193 15.23 -18.14 -3.27
C LEU A 193 14.73 -18.37 -4.70
N ALA A 194 14.09 -19.53 -4.96
CA ALA A 194 13.53 -19.82 -6.27
C ALA A 194 12.53 -18.74 -6.71
N ARG A 195 11.61 -18.35 -5.82
CA ARG A 195 10.64 -17.28 -6.09
C ARG A 195 11.29 -15.93 -6.33
N GLY A 196 12.37 -15.63 -5.63
CA GLY A 196 13.17 -14.41 -5.82
C GLY A 196 13.86 -14.35 -7.17
N LEU A 197 14.40 -15.48 -7.66
CA LEU A 197 15.04 -15.58 -8.97
C LEU A 197 14.08 -15.30 -10.14
N GLU A 198 12.80 -15.62 -9.98
CA GLU A 198 11.75 -15.35 -10.98
C GLU A 198 11.38 -13.86 -11.07
N GLN A 199 11.82 -13.03 -10.11
CA GLN A 199 11.47 -11.61 -10.05
C GLN A 199 12.43 -10.75 -10.89
N ASN A 200 12.03 -9.49 -11.11
CA ASN A 200 12.92 -8.49 -11.69
C ASN A 200 13.95 -8.02 -10.67
N THR A 201 15.07 -7.48 -11.17
CA THR A 201 16.05 -6.80 -10.31
C THR A 201 15.40 -5.68 -9.48
N PRO A 202 15.82 -5.45 -8.21
CA PRO A 202 17.01 -6.00 -7.55
C PRO A 202 16.79 -7.32 -6.78
N ILE A 203 15.57 -7.83 -6.67
CA ILE A 203 15.26 -9.03 -5.88
C ILE A 203 15.96 -10.27 -6.42
N SER A 204 15.95 -10.46 -7.75
CA SER A 204 16.67 -11.58 -8.37
C SER A 204 18.18 -11.53 -8.12
N THR A 205 18.76 -10.34 -7.97
CA THR A 205 20.18 -10.18 -7.62
C THR A 205 20.45 -10.69 -6.20
N ILE A 206 19.62 -10.31 -5.22
CA ILE A 206 19.72 -10.79 -3.84
C ILE A 206 19.58 -12.31 -3.78
N ALA A 207 18.57 -12.87 -4.48
CA ALA A 207 18.35 -14.31 -4.53
C ALA A 207 19.54 -15.05 -5.18
N GLN A 208 20.13 -14.49 -6.24
CA GLN A 208 21.28 -15.07 -6.91
C GLN A 208 22.52 -15.05 -6.02
N GLU A 209 22.82 -13.94 -5.35
CA GLU A 209 23.94 -13.83 -4.42
C GLU A 209 23.82 -14.83 -3.27
N ALA A 210 22.61 -15.00 -2.71
CA ALA A 210 22.34 -15.98 -1.67
C ALA A 210 22.49 -17.42 -2.18
N LEU A 211 22.05 -17.72 -3.39
CA LEU A 211 22.23 -19.04 -4.00
C LEU A 211 23.70 -19.34 -4.29
N ASP A 212 24.45 -18.36 -4.79
CA ASP A 212 25.89 -18.50 -5.05
C ASP A 212 26.66 -18.78 -3.74
N PHE A 213 26.28 -18.11 -2.65
CA PHE A 213 26.82 -18.39 -1.32
C PHE A 213 26.56 -19.82 -0.88
N LEU A 214 25.33 -20.33 -1.05
CA LEU A 214 25.00 -21.72 -0.70
C LEU A 214 25.80 -22.73 -1.55
N LEU A 215 25.96 -22.46 -2.83
CA LEU A 215 26.74 -23.32 -3.74
C LEU A 215 28.23 -23.37 -3.36
N GLU A 216 28.76 -22.27 -2.84
CA GLU A 216 30.16 -22.19 -2.43
C GLU A 216 30.41 -22.82 -1.06
N TYR A 217 29.56 -22.51 -0.07
CA TYR A 217 29.82 -22.84 1.34
C TYR A 217 28.94 -23.93 1.94
N ARG A 218 27.75 -24.20 1.37
CA ARG A 218 26.77 -25.16 1.90
C ARG A 218 26.26 -26.13 0.83
N LYS A 219 27.07 -26.43 -0.16
CA LYS A 219 26.70 -27.24 -1.33
C LYS A 219 26.07 -28.59 -0.97
N GLN A 220 26.63 -29.31 0.00
CA GLN A 220 26.13 -30.63 0.40
C GLN A 220 24.75 -30.55 1.01
N GLU A 221 24.47 -29.50 1.78
CA GLU A 221 23.16 -29.27 2.40
C GLU A 221 22.12 -28.90 1.32
N LEU A 222 22.52 -28.00 0.40
CA LEU A 222 21.71 -27.60 -0.75
C LEU A 222 21.32 -28.78 -1.62
N GLU A 223 22.27 -29.65 -2.01
CA GLU A 223 22.01 -30.83 -2.84
C GLU A 223 21.11 -31.88 -2.14
N ASN A 224 21.09 -31.90 -0.81
CA ASN A 224 20.21 -32.77 -0.05
C ASN A 224 18.79 -32.21 0.11
N SER A 225 18.59 -30.90 -0.07
CA SER A 225 17.28 -30.27 0.06
C SER A 225 16.29 -30.79 -0.99
N PRO A 226 15.09 -31.25 -0.58
CA PRO A 226 14.02 -31.58 -1.50
C PRO A 226 13.56 -30.36 -2.33
N ALA A 227 13.52 -29.16 -1.74
CA ALA A 227 13.13 -27.93 -2.41
C ALA A 227 14.11 -27.56 -3.53
N TYR A 228 15.43 -27.73 -3.33
CA TYR A 228 16.43 -27.49 -4.35
C TYR A 228 16.32 -28.46 -5.53
N LYS A 229 16.03 -29.72 -5.26
CA LYS A 229 15.81 -30.71 -6.31
C LYS A 229 14.60 -30.39 -7.19
N LEU A 230 13.55 -29.84 -6.60
CA LEU A 230 12.38 -29.37 -7.35
C LEU A 230 12.73 -28.12 -8.19
N MET A 231 13.45 -27.17 -7.62
CA MET A 231 13.91 -25.96 -8.32
C MET A 231 14.76 -26.26 -9.57
N GLN A 232 15.47 -27.39 -9.60
CA GLN A 232 16.29 -27.80 -10.76
C GLN A 232 15.52 -28.53 -11.87
N GLN A 233 14.23 -28.83 -11.66
CA GLN A 233 13.39 -29.58 -12.62
C GLN A 233 12.53 -28.64 -13.49
N ASP A 234 12.41 -27.37 -13.14
CA ASP A 234 11.73 -26.32 -13.89
C ASP A 234 12.73 -25.52 -14.75
#